data_61870381baa6954c7724868e05d78708
#
_entry.id   61870381baa6954c7724868e05d78708
#
_cell.length_a   1.000
_cell.length_b   1.000
_cell.length_c   1.000
_cell.angle_alpha   90.00
_cell.angle_beta   90.00
_cell.angle_gamma   90.00
#
_symmetry.space_group_name_H-M   'P 1'
#
loop_
_entity.id
_entity.type
_entity.pdbx_description
1 polymer ?
#
loop_
_entity_poly.entity_id
_entity_poly.type
_entity_poly.pdbx_seq_one_letter_code
_entity_poly.pdbx_strand_id
1 'polypeptide(L)'
;GVDINAIETTENREKFRLRMKELGVGVCEGSIATSFLEGKEIAQRIGFPLVIRPSYTLGGSGGGFVQKAEDFDAALNRGLHASPIHEVLVEQSILGWKEYELELLRDGAGNVIIICSIENFDPMGIHTGDSITVAPAMTLPDTVYQNMRDLAIKMMNGIGKFAGGCNVQFSVNPDSDEIIGIEINPRVSRSSALASKATGYPIAKIAAKLAIGYHLDELGNAITGSTTAYFEPTLDYVIVKIPRWNFDKFVGADRKLGLQMKSVGEVMGIGRNFQEALQKACQSLEIRRNGLGADGKELTKQEELLRSLENPSWNRLFHIYDAMKLGISMKTILSLTKIDKWFLLQIEELIELEKEIEKYEVGTIPASLMRTAKEKGYADRQIAHLLNCLESEVHKKRKEMGINRV
;
A
#
# COMPACT_ATOMS: atom_id res chain seq x y z
N GLY A 1 16.40 16.48 15.46
CA GLY A 1 16.26 15.03 15.38
C GLY A 1 15.19 14.51 16.34
N VAL A 2 15.16 13.22 16.55
CA VAL A 2 14.26 12.52 17.46
C VAL A 2 14.94 12.26 18.80
N ASP A 3 14.27 12.48 19.92
CA ASP A 3 14.79 12.11 21.24
C ASP A 3 14.45 10.65 21.62
N ILE A 4 15.11 10.15 22.67
CA ILE A 4 14.94 8.77 23.12
C ILE A 4 13.50 8.50 23.57
N ASN A 5 12.86 9.46 24.23
CA ASN A 5 11.48 9.31 24.71
C ASN A 5 10.50 9.19 23.55
N ALA A 6 10.71 9.96 22.47
CA ALA A 6 9.88 9.84 21.26
C ALA A 6 10.09 8.49 20.59
N ILE A 7 11.34 7.98 20.52
CA ILE A 7 11.62 6.64 19.99
C ILE A 7 10.91 5.58 20.84
N GLU A 8 11.08 5.62 22.16
CA GLU A 8 10.44 4.67 23.05
C GLU A 8 8.91 4.69 22.97
N THR A 9 8.32 5.89 22.86
CA THR A 9 6.88 6.05 22.74
C THR A 9 6.35 5.45 21.45
N THR A 10 7.11 5.48 20.36
CA THR A 10 6.67 5.01 19.05
C THR A 10 7.03 3.55 18.78
N GLU A 11 8.19 3.08 19.25
CA GLU A 11 8.65 1.70 19.00
C GLU A 11 8.11 0.69 20.03
N ASN A 12 7.82 1.13 21.26
CA ASN A 12 7.17 0.28 22.25
C ASN A 12 5.64 0.33 22.04
N ARG A 13 5.07 -0.82 21.70
CA ARG A 13 3.66 -0.94 21.32
C ARG A 13 2.69 -0.53 22.42
N GLU A 14 3.00 -0.84 23.68
CA GLU A 14 2.13 -0.47 24.80
C GLU A 14 2.23 1.04 25.10
N LYS A 15 3.44 1.60 25.11
CA LYS A 15 3.63 3.05 25.27
C LYS A 15 2.92 3.82 24.15
N PHE A 16 3.04 3.35 22.90
CA PHE A 16 2.31 3.92 21.77
C PHE A 16 0.80 3.87 22.00
N ARG A 17 0.25 2.70 22.32
CA ARG A 17 -1.18 2.50 22.53
C ARG A 17 -1.74 3.41 23.63
N LEU A 18 -1.06 3.45 24.78
CA LEU A 18 -1.45 4.31 25.90
C LEU A 18 -1.39 5.78 25.52
N ARG A 19 -0.31 6.20 24.84
CA ARG A 19 -0.16 7.59 24.40
C ARG A 19 -1.22 8.00 23.40
N MET A 20 -1.57 7.13 22.45
CA MET A 20 -2.64 7.40 21.48
C MET A 20 -4.00 7.55 22.17
N LYS A 21 -4.31 6.69 23.16
CA LYS A 21 -5.53 6.83 23.97
C LYS A 21 -5.59 8.17 24.72
N GLU A 22 -4.49 8.59 25.35
CA GLU A 22 -4.40 9.91 26.02
C GLU A 22 -4.65 11.07 25.04
N LEU A 23 -4.20 10.91 23.82
CA LEU A 23 -4.43 11.88 22.75
C LEU A 23 -5.83 11.77 22.14
N GLY A 24 -6.66 10.80 22.51
CA GLY A 24 -7.97 10.54 21.91
C GLY A 24 -7.88 10.07 20.46
N VAL A 25 -6.80 9.38 20.11
CA VAL A 25 -6.64 8.69 18.82
C VAL A 25 -7.11 7.26 19.00
N GLY A 26 -7.97 6.78 18.09
CA GLY A 26 -8.44 5.38 18.07
C GLY A 26 -7.25 4.41 17.91
N VAL A 27 -7.27 3.33 18.68
CA VAL A 27 -6.31 2.21 18.59
C VAL A 27 -7.05 0.90 18.78
N CYS A 28 -6.53 -0.19 18.24
CA CYS A 28 -7.10 -1.52 18.46
C CYS A 28 -7.19 -1.84 19.96
N GLU A 29 -8.25 -2.53 20.35
CA GLU A 29 -8.31 -3.09 21.69
C GLU A 29 -7.28 -4.19 21.83
N GLY A 30 -6.45 -4.12 22.88
CA GLY A 30 -5.36 -5.05 23.06
C GLY A 30 -4.66 -4.89 24.39
N SER A 31 -3.76 -5.81 24.70
CA SER A 31 -2.87 -5.74 25.84
C SER A 31 -1.60 -6.56 25.59
N ILE A 32 -0.56 -6.20 26.29
CA ILE A 32 0.70 -6.94 26.32
C ILE A 32 0.54 -8.23 27.15
N ALA A 33 1.14 -9.30 26.65
CA ALA A 33 1.33 -10.56 27.38
C ALA A 33 2.81 -10.92 27.39
N THR A 34 3.31 -11.26 28.58
CA THR A 34 4.67 -11.77 28.82
C THR A 34 4.67 -13.26 29.14
N SER A 35 3.49 -13.82 29.30
CA SER A 35 3.28 -15.24 29.57
C SER A 35 2.13 -15.80 28.75
N PHE A 36 2.13 -17.13 28.64
CA PHE A 36 1.05 -17.86 27.96
C PHE A 36 -0.31 -17.66 28.65
N LEU A 37 -0.32 -17.61 30.00
CA LEU A 37 -1.55 -17.42 30.76
C LEU A 37 -2.16 -16.05 30.53
N GLU A 38 -1.35 -14.99 30.64
CA GLU A 38 -1.80 -13.61 30.34
C GLU A 38 -2.36 -13.51 28.92
N GLY A 39 -1.68 -14.10 27.94
CA GLY A 39 -2.17 -14.10 26.55
C GLY A 39 -3.55 -14.73 26.40
N LYS A 40 -3.82 -15.83 27.11
CA LYS A 40 -5.15 -16.48 27.13
C LYS A 40 -6.23 -15.62 27.78
N GLU A 41 -5.93 -14.97 28.89
CA GLU A 41 -6.86 -14.06 29.56
C GLU A 41 -7.24 -12.87 28.66
N ILE A 42 -6.24 -12.31 27.97
CA ILE A 42 -6.47 -11.24 26.99
C ILE A 42 -7.36 -11.73 25.85
N ALA A 43 -7.05 -12.90 25.28
CA ALA A 43 -7.84 -13.48 24.19
C ALA A 43 -9.29 -13.77 24.59
N GLN A 44 -9.53 -14.24 25.80
CA GLN A 44 -10.89 -14.45 26.33
C GLN A 44 -11.67 -13.15 26.48
N ARG A 45 -10.99 -12.07 26.88
CA ARG A 45 -11.61 -10.75 27.05
C ARG A 45 -11.97 -10.09 25.71
N ILE A 46 -11.07 -10.14 24.72
CA ILE A 46 -11.24 -9.46 23.45
C ILE A 46 -12.10 -10.28 22.48
N GLY A 47 -11.98 -11.61 22.50
CA GLY A 47 -12.60 -12.51 21.53
C GLY A 47 -11.78 -12.64 20.23
N PHE A 48 -12.29 -13.45 19.30
CA PHE A 48 -11.65 -13.68 18.00
C PHE A 48 -12.44 -12.98 16.87
N PRO A 49 -11.75 -12.58 15.80
CA PRO A 49 -10.35 -12.83 15.44
C PRO A 49 -9.36 -11.88 16.15
N LEU A 50 -8.11 -12.35 16.31
CA LEU A 50 -7.03 -11.63 16.99
C LEU A 50 -5.79 -11.52 16.11
N VAL A 51 -4.92 -10.56 16.46
CA VAL A 51 -3.56 -10.44 15.92
C VAL A 51 -2.56 -10.54 17.08
N ILE A 52 -1.49 -11.31 16.86
CA ILE A 52 -0.36 -11.42 17.77
C ILE A 52 0.83 -10.71 17.13
N ARG A 53 1.40 -9.74 17.85
CA ARG A 53 2.52 -8.93 17.38
C ARG A 53 3.66 -8.96 18.40
N PRO A 54 4.73 -9.73 18.15
CA PRO A 54 5.89 -9.75 19.02
C PRO A 54 6.54 -8.37 19.13
N SER A 55 6.96 -8.01 20.34
CA SER A 55 7.69 -6.77 20.59
C SER A 55 9.15 -6.88 20.12
N TYR A 56 9.70 -5.78 19.64
CA TYR A 56 11.09 -5.64 19.18
C TYR A 56 11.51 -6.61 18.06
N THR A 57 10.57 -6.95 17.15
CA THR A 57 10.86 -7.73 15.93
C THR A 57 10.82 -6.85 14.70
N LEU A 58 11.68 -7.13 13.70
CA LEU A 58 11.70 -6.41 12.44
C LEU A 58 10.78 -7.06 11.41
N GLY A 59 10.08 -6.23 10.62
CA GLY A 59 9.27 -6.67 9.49
C GLY A 59 8.17 -7.66 9.85
N GLY A 60 7.60 -7.58 11.07
CA GLY A 60 6.49 -8.43 11.50
C GLY A 60 6.87 -9.89 11.80
N SER A 61 8.16 -10.20 11.98
CA SER A 61 8.63 -11.56 12.27
C SER A 61 7.96 -12.14 13.51
N GLY A 62 7.50 -13.40 13.43
CA GLY A 62 6.82 -14.11 14.53
C GLY A 62 5.38 -13.64 14.78
N GLY A 63 4.92 -12.57 14.13
CA GLY A 63 3.55 -12.11 14.21
C GLY A 63 2.59 -13.06 13.49
N GLY A 64 1.31 -13.01 13.83
CA GLY A 64 0.32 -13.85 13.21
C GLY A 64 -1.10 -13.39 13.44
N PHE A 65 -1.93 -13.71 12.46
CA PHE A 65 -3.36 -13.58 12.52
C PHE A 65 -3.99 -14.87 13.06
N VAL A 66 -4.89 -14.75 14.00
CA VAL A 66 -5.57 -15.88 14.65
C VAL A 66 -7.08 -15.72 14.48
N GLN A 67 -7.63 -16.52 13.59
CA GLN A 67 -9.05 -16.46 13.28
C GLN A 67 -9.91 -17.23 14.28
N LYS A 68 -9.39 -18.35 14.79
CA LYS A 68 -10.10 -19.25 15.69
C LYS A 68 -9.31 -19.56 16.95
N ALA A 69 -10.00 -19.86 18.04
CA ALA A 69 -9.39 -20.20 19.31
C ALA A 69 -8.42 -21.40 19.24
N GLU A 70 -8.69 -22.35 18.32
CA GLU A 70 -7.87 -23.56 18.13
C GLU A 70 -6.43 -23.24 17.70
N ASP A 71 -6.23 -22.15 16.95
CA ASP A 71 -4.92 -21.75 16.41
C ASP A 71 -4.15 -20.84 17.38
N PHE A 72 -4.80 -20.35 18.44
CA PHE A 72 -4.27 -19.33 19.32
C PHE A 72 -3.03 -19.76 20.07
N ASP A 73 -3.06 -20.95 20.68
CA ASP A 73 -1.98 -21.45 21.52
C ASP A 73 -0.65 -21.58 20.75
N ALA A 74 -0.72 -22.09 19.53
CA ALA A 74 0.45 -22.22 18.66
C ALA A 74 0.98 -20.85 18.20
N ALA A 75 0.09 -19.92 17.88
CA ALA A 75 0.46 -18.57 17.46
C ALA A 75 1.06 -17.75 18.60
N LEU A 76 0.47 -17.83 19.81
CA LEU A 76 0.98 -17.15 21.00
C LEU A 76 2.38 -17.64 21.38
N ASN A 77 2.59 -18.96 21.39
CA ASN A 77 3.91 -19.52 21.67
C ASN A 77 4.97 -19.08 20.67
N ARG A 78 4.66 -19.10 19.35
CA ARG A 78 5.58 -18.59 18.33
C ARG A 78 5.91 -17.12 18.57
N GLY A 79 4.91 -16.31 18.87
CA GLY A 79 5.09 -14.88 19.12
C GLY A 79 5.99 -14.61 20.33
N LEU A 80 5.74 -15.26 21.46
CA LEU A 80 6.55 -15.10 22.67
C LEU A 80 8.00 -15.51 22.43
N HIS A 81 8.24 -16.61 21.69
CA HIS A 81 9.61 -17.04 21.36
C HIS A 81 10.31 -16.14 20.34
N ALA A 82 9.57 -15.49 19.46
CA ALA A 82 10.14 -14.58 18.46
C ALA A 82 10.59 -13.25 19.08
N SER A 83 9.96 -12.81 20.16
CA SER A 83 10.34 -11.59 20.86
C SER A 83 11.60 -11.80 21.71
N PRO A 84 12.63 -10.93 21.55
CA PRO A 84 13.84 -11.01 22.37
C PRO A 84 13.60 -10.87 23.89
N ILE A 85 12.49 -10.25 24.26
CA ILE A 85 12.09 -10.02 25.66
C ILE A 85 10.88 -10.85 26.06
N HIS A 86 10.49 -11.85 25.27
CA HIS A 86 9.32 -12.71 25.50
C HIS A 86 8.02 -11.93 25.72
N GLU A 87 7.79 -10.91 24.90
CA GLU A 87 6.63 -10.03 25.00
C GLU A 87 5.87 -9.97 23.67
N VAL A 88 4.54 -10.08 23.74
CA VAL A 88 3.66 -9.92 22.58
C VAL A 88 2.52 -8.98 22.89
N LEU A 89 2.10 -8.17 21.91
CA LEU A 89 0.80 -7.54 21.92
C LEU A 89 -0.23 -8.51 21.34
N VAL A 90 -1.29 -8.79 22.12
CA VAL A 90 -2.48 -9.49 21.65
C VAL A 90 -3.57 -8.45 21.47
N GLU A 91 -4.05 -8.27 20.26
CA GLU A 91 -5.00 -7.20 19.91
C GLU A 91 -6.13 -7.67 19.00
N GLN A 92 -7.24 -6.93 19.01
CA GLN A 92 -8.36 -7.13 18.12
C GLN A 92 -7.88 -7.04 16.66
N SER A 93 -8.38 -7.94 15.83
CA SER A 93 -8.10 -7.92 14.40
C SER A 93 -8.97 -6.91 13.68
N ILE A 94 -8.33 -6.10 12.86
CA ILE A 94 -8.96 -5.21 11.88
C ILE A 94 -8.71 -5.71 10.45
N LEU A 95 -8.61 -7.02 10.27
CA LEU A 95 -8.44 -7.63 8.95
C LEU A 95 -9.55 -7.19 7.99
N GLY A 96 -9.15 -6.75 6.81
CA GLY A 96 -10.08 -6.29 5.78
C GLY A 96 -10.41 -4.80 5.86
N TRP A 97 -9.94 -4.06 6.88
CA TRP A 97 -10.01 -2.61 6.89
C TRP A 97 -9.06 -2.01 5.85
N LYS A 98 -9.35 -0.81 5.39
CA LYS A 98 -8.47 -0.06 4.48
C LYS A 98 -7.22 0.42 5.22
N GLU A 99 -6.10 0.48 4.54
CA GLU A 99 -4.84 0.96 5.10
C GLU A 99 -4.33 2.18 4.35
N TYR A 100 -3.96 3.21 5.12
CA TYR A 100 -3.45 4.48 4.61
C TYR A 100 -2.19 4.88 5.35
N GLU A 101 -1.32 5.60 4.64
CA GLU A 101 -0.11 6.19 5.20
C GLU A 101 -0.06 7.68 4.89
N LEU A 102 0.43 8.46 5.84
CA LEU A 102 0.79 9.85 5.62
C LEU A 102 2.30 10.01 5.83
N GLU A 103 2.96 10.59 4.85
CA GLU A 103 4.36 11.00 4.96
C GLU A 103 4.42 12.47 5.37
N LEU A 104 5.10 12.75 6.47
CA LEU A 104 5.10 14.05 7.12
C LEU A 104 6.52 14.54 7.40
N LEU A 105 6.62 15.86 7.56
CA LEU A 105 7.77 16.52 8.18
C LEU A 105 7.31 17.37 9.36
N ARG A 106 8.09 17.37 10.43
CA ARG A 106 7.91 18.22 11.58
C ARG A 106 9.23 18.91 11.92
N ASP A 107 9.19 20.22 12.20
CA ASP A 107 10.34 20.96 12.69
C ASP A 107 10.40 21.07 14.22
N GLY A 108 11.45 21.72 14.73
CA GLY A 108 11.64 21.92 16.16
C GLY A 108 10.66 22.90 16.79
N ALA A 109 10.02 23.77 16.02
CA ALA A 109 8.99 24.71 16.47
C ALA A 109 7.59 24.04 16.54
N GLY A 110 7.44 22.83 16.02
CA GLY A 110 6.17 22.10 16.01
C GLY A 110 5.34 22.32 14.75
N ASN A 111 5.89 22.98 13.72
CA ASN A 111 5.24 23.05 12.42
C ASN A 111 5.26 21.69 11.76
N VAL A 112 4.11 21.24 11.24
CA VAL A 112 3.93 19.96 10.57
C VAL A 112 3.38 20.20 9.18
N ILE A 113 3.91 19.46 8.19
CA ILE A 113 3.36 19.40 6.84
C ILE A 113 3.17 17.94 6.41
N ILE A 114 2.15 17.70 5.62
CA ILE A 114 1.88 16.40 5.00
C ILE A 114 2.36 16.45 3.55
N ILE A 115 3.34 15.61 3.25
CA ILE A 115 3.99 15.58 1.94
C ILE A 115 3.17 14.76 0.96
N CYS A 116 2.61 13.62 1.43
CA CYS A 116 1.91 12.70 0.56
C CYS A 116 0.97 11.81 1.37
N SER A 117 -0.24 11.58 0.84
CA SER A 117 -1.10 10.49 1.25
C SER A 117 -0.85 9.28 0.38
N ILE A 118 -0.81 8.10 0.99
CA ILE A 118 -0.59 6.82 0.32
C ILE A 118 -1.70 5.87 0.74
N GLU A 119 -2.25 5.14 -0.21
CA GLU A 119 -3.27 4.13 0.03
C GLU A 119 -2.76 2.75 -0.36
N ASN A 120 -3.00 1.75 0.46
CA ASN A 120 -2.71 0.37 0.14
C ASN A 120 -3.86 -0.23 -0.69
N PHE A 121 -3.52 -0.85 -1.81
CA PHE A 121 -4.45 -1.62 -2.64
C PHE A 121 -4.98 -2.84 -1.89
N ASP A 122 -4.09 -3.52 -1.16
CA ASP A 122 -4.46 -4.63 -0.31
C ASP A 122 -4.97 -4.12 1.04
N PRO A 123 -6.03 -4.73 1.60
CA PRO A 123 -6.53 -4.38 2.92
C PRO A 123 -5.57 -4.81 4.03
N MET A 124 -5.83 -4.36 5.26
CA MET A 124 -5.12 -4.81 6.47
C MET A 124 -5.00 -6.33 6.52
N GLY A 125 -3.81 -6.80 6.89
CA GLY A 125 -3.43 -8.23 6.94
C GLY A 125 -2.23 -8.59 6.07
N ILE A 126 -1.85 -7.70 5.14
CA ILE A 126 -0.61 -7.79 4.36
C ILE A 126 0.31 -6.65 4.82
N HIS A 127 1.58 -6.96 5.05
CA HIS A 127 2.56 -5.94 5.43
C HIS A 127 2.64 -4.85 4.34
N THR A 128 2.59 -3.56 4.73
CA THR A 128 2.57 -2.43 3.79
C THR A 128 3.73 -2.45 2.78
N GLY A 129 4.91 -2.97 3.17
CA GLY A 129 6.04 -3.20 2.26
C GLY A 129 5.77 -4.21 1.15
N ASP A 130 4.83 -5.13 1.35
CA ASP A 130 4.39 -6.16 0.40
C ASP A 130 3.09 -5.80 -0.33
N SER A 131 2.42 -4.72 0.08
CA SER A 131 1.22 -4.22 -0.58
C SER A 131 1.56 -3.38 -1.82
N ILE A 132 0.68 -3.43 -2.81
CA ILE A 132 0.63 -2.44 -3.88
C ILE A 132 0.13 -1.14 -3.26
N THR A 133 0.80 -0.01 -3.53
CA THR A 133 0.39 1.27 -2.97
C THR A 133 0.16 2.31 -4.05
N VAL A 134 -0.75 3.22 -3.78
CA VAL A 134 -1.16 4.28 -4.69
C VAL A 134 -1.00 5.64 -4.00
N ALA A 135 -0.46 6.59 -4.71
CA ALA A 135 -0.34 7.97 -4.26
C ALA A 135 -0.83 8.94 -5.36
N PRO A 136 -1.63 9.95 -5.01
CA PRO A 136 -2.27 10.15 -3.70
C PRO A 136 -3.32 9.07 -3.39
N ALA A 137 -3.83 9.01 -2.15
CA ALA A 137 -4.96 8.14 -1.80
C ALA A 137 -6.17 8.43 -2.71
N MET A 138 -6.76 7.37 -3.27
CA MET A 138 -7.79 7.46 -4.32
C MET A 138 -9.21 7.25 -3.82
N THR A 139 -9.38 6.46 -2.74
CA THR A 139 -10.71 6.09 -2.23
C THR A 139 -11.06 6.74 -0.90
N LEU A 140 -10.21 7.64 -0.42
CA LEU A 140 -10.38 8.34 0.85
C LEU A 140 -11.30 9.56 0.68
N PRO A 141 -12.48 9.61 1.31
CA PRO A 141 -13.32 10.80 1.31
C PRO A 141 -12.59 11.99 1.94
N ASP A 142 -12.84 13.21 1.47
CA ASP A 142 -12.15 14.41 1.96
C ASP A 142 -12.36 14.61 3.46
N THR A 143 -13.57 14.39 3.97
CA THR A 143 -13.85 14.49 5.41
C THR A 143 -13.00 13.53 6.25
N VAL A 144 -12.84 12.29 5.79
CA VAL A 144 -12.00 11.29 6.46
C VAL A 144 -10.52 11.66 6.35
N TYR A 145 -10.11 12.17 5.18
CA TYR A 145 -8.74 12.64 4.96
C TYR A 145 -8.39 13.80 5.88
N GLN A 146 -9.25 14.81 6.03
CA GLN A 146 -9.00 15.94 6.93
C GLN A 146 -8.93 15.47 8.39
N ASN A 147 -9.81 14.59 8.83
CA ASN A 147 -9.74 13.99 10.17
C ASN A 147 -8.42 13.22 10.36
N MET A 148 -8.00 12.46 9.37
CA MET A 148 -6.73 11.71 9.41
C MET A 148 -5.52 12.66 9.51
N ARG A 149 -5.55 13.78 8.79
CA ARG A 149 -4.53 14.86 8.88
C ARG A 149 -4.46 15.43 10.30
N ASP A 150 -5.60 15.79 10.87
CA ASP A 150 -5.68 16.34 12.22
C ASP A 150 -5.15 15.35 13.26
N LEU A 151 -5.53 14.08 13.14
CA LEU A 151 -5.01 13.00 13.97
C LEU A 151 -3.50 12.84 13.83
N ALA A 152 -2.96 12.85 12.60
CA ALA A 152 -1.53 12.74 12.34
C ALA A 152 -0.74 13.90 12.97
N ILE A 153 -1.22 15.14 12.81
CA ILE A 153 -0.61 16.32 13.44
C ILE A 153 -0.64 16.20 14.97
N LYS A 154 -1.77 15.77 15.53
CA LYS A 154 -1.95 15.54 16.96
C LYS A 154 -1.01 14.47 17.49
N MET A 155 -0.89 13.35 16.78
CA MET A 155 0.05 12.27 17.08
C MET A 155 1.49 12.78 17.06
N MET A 156 1.89 13.49 16.00
CA MET A 156 3.24 14.04 15.85
C MET A 156 3.62 15.02 16.96
N ASN A 157 2.69 15.84 17.39
CA ASN A 157 2.92 16.78 18.48
C ASN A 157 2.88 16.09 19.86
N GLY A 158 2.25 14.94 19.93
CA GLY A 158 2.08 14.16 21.17
C GLY A 158 3.20 13.21 21.51
N ILE A 159 4.07 12.80 20.58
CA ILE A 159 5.09 11.77 20.82
C ILE A 159 6.37 12.28 21.49
N GLY A 160 6.50 13.59 21.75
CA GLY A 160 7.69 14.18 22.37
C GLY A 160 8.50 15.07 21.43
N LYS A 161 9.78 15.27 21.73
CA LYS A 161 10.66 16.10 20.90
C LYS A 161 11.09 15.35 19.65
N PHE A 162 10.62 15.86 18.52
CA PHE A 162 10.91 15.30 17.21
C PHE A 162 11.06 16.43 16.17
N ALA A 163 12.09 16.37 15.37
CA ALA A 163 12.25 17.21 14.18
C ALA A 163 12.88 16.36 13.06
N GLY A 164 12.15 16.20 11.95
CA GLY A 164 12.56 15.37 10.84
C GLY A 164 11.37 14.79 10.05
N GLY A 165 11.64 13.72 9.30
CA GLY A 165 10.64 12.98 8.53
C GLY A 165 9.98 11.87 9.35
N CYS A 166 8.71 11.63 9.08
CA CYS A 166 7.91 10.64 9.77
C CYS A 166 6.89 10.00 8.83
N ASN A 167 6.64 8.72 9.04
CA ASN A 167 5.53 7.97 8.45
C ASN A 167 4.50 7.66 9.54
N VAL A 168 3.24 7.96 9.28
CA VAL A 168 2.12 7.60 10.17
C VAL A 168 1.18 6.69 9.40
N GLN A 169 0.88 5.52 9.98
CA GLN A 169 -0.02 4.53 9.40
C GLN A 169 -1.36 4.53 10.11
N PHE A 170 -2.41 4.52 9.31
CA PHE A 170 -3.80 4.47 9.75
C PHE A 170 -4.55 3.31 9.11
N SER A 171 -5.54 2.83 9.81
CA SER A 171 -6.56 1.97 9.24
C SER A 171 -7.92 2.63 9.33
N VAL A 172 -8.73 2.45 8.28
CA VAL A 172 -10.10 3.02 8.19
C VAL A 172 -11.08 1.89 7.99
N ASN A 173 -12.09 1.83 8.84
CA ASN A 173 -13.20 0.89 8.69
C ASN A 173 -13.99 1.22 7.42
N PRO A 174 -14.13 0.29 6.46
CA PRO A 174 -14.83 0.56 5.20
C PRO A 174 -16.33 0.81 5.35
N ASP A 175 -16.93 0.42 6.50
CA ASP A 175 -18.38 0.52 6.73
C ASP A 175 -18.77 1.72 7.59
N SER A 176 -17.86 2.25 8.43
CA SER A 176 -18.15 3.31 9.40
C SER A 176 -17.26 4.54 9.33
N ASP A 177 -16.22 4.51 8.47
CA ASP A 177 -15.18 5.55 8.39
C ASP A 177 -14.42 5.77 9.72
N GLU A 178 -14.49 4.85 10.67
CA GLU A 178 -13.71 4.87 11.90
C GLU A 178 -12.22 4.79 11.59
N ILE A 179 -11.44 5.71 12.17
CA ILE A 179 -9.98 5.82 11.96
C ILE A 179 -9.26 5.26 13.17
N ILE A 180 -8.32 4.34 12.93
CA ILE A 180 -7.41 3.79 13.94
C ILE A 180 -5.97 4.11 13.56
N GLY A 181 -5.20 4.65 14.53
CA GLY A 181 -3.76 4.81 14.41
C GLY A 181 -3.05 3.48 14.63
N ILE A 182 -2.26 3.04 13.65
CA ILE A 182 -1.56 1.75 13.68
C ILE A 182 -0.16 1.88 14.23
N GLU A 183 0.61 2.81 13.67
CA GLU A 183 1.98 3.07 14.11
C GLU A 183 2.49 4.44 13.64
N ILE A 184 3.53 4.91 14.30
CA ILE A 184 4.34 6.05 13.90
C ILE A 184 5.77 5.59 13.73
N ASN A 185 6.37 5.90 12.60
CA ASN A 185 7.78 5.70 12.34
C ASN A 185 8.51 7.05 12.32
N PRO A 186 9.15 7.50 13.44
CA PRO A 186 9.76 8.83 13.53
C PRO A 186 11.13 8.87 12.83
N ARG A 187 11.15 8.44 11.61
CA ARG A 187 12.30 8.32 10.72
C ARG A 187 11.88 8.29 9.26
N VAL A 188 12.78 8.59 8.36
CA VAL A 188 12.57 8.33 6.93
C VAL A 188 12.50 6.83 6.68
N SER A 189 11.64 6.41 5.76
CA SER A 189 11.30 5.03 5.45
C SER A 189 11.33 4.78 3.92
N ARG A 190 10.96 3.58 3.49
CA ARG A 190 10.76 3.28 2.06
C ARG A 190 9.63 4.13 1.48
N SER A 191 8.54 4.30 2.21
CA SER A 191 7.41 5.16 1.81
C SER A 191 7.83 6.63 1.70
N SER A 192 8.75 7.12 2.54
CA SER A 192 9.32 8.46 2.37
C SER A 192 10.09 8.60 1.05
N ALA A 193 10.80 7.56 0.62
CA ALA A 193 11.47 7.55 -0.69
C ALA A 193 10.45 7.54 -1.84
N LEU A 194 9.36 6.76 -1.71
CA LEU A 194 8.25 6.77 -2.66
C LEU A 194 7.61 8.15 -2.72
N ALA A 195 7.25 8.74 -1.58
CA ALA A 195 6.64 10.07 -1.50
C ALA A 195 7.55 11.16 -2.08
N SER A 196 8.87 11.09 -1.83
CA SER A 196 9.83 12.02 -2.44
C SER A 196 9.86 11.92 -3.96
N LYS A 197 9.83 10.70 -4.51
CA LYS A 197 9.77 10.49 -5.97
C LYS A 197 8.42 10.92 -6.54
N ALA A 198 7.34 10.64 -5.80
CA ALA A 198 5.99 10.98 -6.21
C ALA A 198 5.77 12.48 -6.29
N THR A 199 6.21 13.22 -5.28
CA THR A 199 5.94 14.66 -5.16
C THR A 199 7.06 15.55 -5.67
N GLY A 200 8.25 14.98 -5.87
CA GLY A 200 9.47 15.76 -6.10
C GLY A 200 10.02 16.44 -4.84
N TYR A 201 9.28 16.41 -3.71
CA TYR A 201 9.68 17.04 -2.47
C TYR A 201 10.84 16.25 -1.81
N PRO A 202 12.00 16.89 -1.54
CA PRO A 202 13.20 16.18 -1.09
C PRO A 202 13.15 15.88 0.42
N ILE A 203 12.29 14.96 0.87
CA ILE A 203 12.01 14.66 2.28
C ILE A 203 13.30 14.43 3.07
N ALA A 204 14.20 13.57 2.60
CA ALA A 204 15.43 13.23 3.33
C ALA A 204 16.36 14.45 3.51
N LYS A 205 16.47 15.29 2.47
CA LYS A 205 17.28 16.52 2.53
C LYS A 205 16.73 17.53 3.54
N ILE A 206 15.41 17.72 3.51
CA ILE A 206 14.76 18.66 4.44
C ILE A 206 14.80 18.07 5.85
N ALA A 207 14.46 16.79 6.05
CA ALA A 207 14.51 16.12 7.35
C ALA A 207 15.90 16.22 8.01
N ALA A 208 16.99 16.07 7.24
CA ALA A 208 18.34 16.23 7.75
C ALA A 208 18.61 17.65 8.26
N LYS A 209 18.11 18.68 7.56
CA LYS A 209 18.24 20.07 7.99
C LYS A 209 17.40 20.38 9.24
N LEU A 210 16.16 19.86 9.30
CA LEU A 210 15.31 19.99 10.49
C LEU A 210 15.97 19.32 11.71
N ALA A 211 16.65 18.20 11.52
CA ALA A 211 17.32 17.47 12.59
C ALA A 211 18.48 18.25 13.24
N ILE A 212 19.09 19.20 12.51
CA ILE A 212 20.16 20.06 13.02
C ILE A 212 19.68 21.45 13.45
N GLY A 213 18.35 21.70 13.46
CA GLY A 213 17.75 22.87 14.09
C GLY A 213 17.15 23.90 13.15
N TYR A 214 17.16 23.69 11.83
CA TYR A 214 16.42 24.57 10.92
C TYR A 214 14.91 24.37 11.07
N HIS A 215 14.13 25.41 10.73
CA HIS A 215 12.68 25.37 10.64
C HIS A 215 12.21 25.29 9.17
N LEU A 216 10.98 24.82 8.97
CA LEU A 216 10.42 24.63 7.62
C LEU A 216 10.31 25.92 6.81
N ASP A 217 10.03 27.03 7.48
CA ASP A 217 9.92 28.37 6.88
C ASP A 217 11.28 29.00 6.53
N GLU A 218 12.37 28.55 7.16
CA GLU A 218 13.74 29.00 6.86
C GLU A 218 14.35 28.31 5.64
N LEU A 219 13.78 27.19 5.22
CA LEU A 219 14.31 26.37 4.13
C LEU A 219 13.60 26.67 2.82
N GLY A 220 14.35 26.84 1.73
CA GLY A 220 13.79 27.00 0.40
C GLY A 220 13.20 25.67 -0.14
N ASN A 221 12.07 25.77 -0.82
CA ASN A 221 11.46 24.66 -1.55
C ASN A 221 12.19 24.46 -2.87
N ALA A 222 12.83 23.31 -3.03
CA ALA A 222 13.61 22.99 -4.23
C ALA A 222 12.75 22.76 -5.49
N ILE A 223 11.42 22.52 -5.34
CA ILE A 223 10.50 22.29 -6.46
C ILE A 223 10.05 23.63 -7.05
N THR A 224 9.52 24.48 -6.18
CA THR A 224 8.94 25.78 -6.61
C THR A 224 10.01 26.85 -6.84
N GLY A 225 11.14 26.75 -6.18
CA GLY A 225 12.24 27.74 -6.21
C GLY A 225 11.90 29.10 -5.57
N SER A 226 10.63 29.38 -5.31
CA SER A 226 10.13 30.67 -4.83
C SER A 226 9.40 30.62 -3.49
N THR A 227 9.06 29.43 -2.98
CA THR A 227 8.39 29.24 -1.69
C THR A 227 9.32 28.60 -0.68
N THR A 228 8.89 28.56 0.59
CA THR A 228 9.60 27.83 1.64
C THR A 228 9.28 26.34 1.61
N ALA A 229 10.05 25.56 2.36
CA ALA A 229 9.76 24.14 2.55
C ALA A 229 8.46 23.90 3.35
N TYR A 230 7.93 24.93 4.00
CA TYR A 230 6.62 24.89 4.68
C TYR A 230 5.47 25.04 3.67
N PHE A 231 5.42 24.10 2.74
CA PHE A 231 4.44 24.07 1.67
C PHE A 231 4.13 22.63 1.29
N GLU A 232 2.87 22.22 1.40
CA GLU A 232 2.43 20.86 1.07
C GLU A 232 2.32 20.66 -0.45
N PRO A 233 2.96 19.62 -1.00
CA PRO A 233 2.80 19.29 -2.41
C PRO A 233 1.37 18.86 -2.75
N THR A 234 0.94 19.18 -3.97
CA THR A 234 -0.33 18.69 -4.54
C THR A 234 -0.04 17.90 -5.81
N LEU A 235 -0.61 16.71 -5.93
CA LEU A 235 -0.42 15.82 -7.07
C LEU A 235 -1.62 15.89 -8.00
N ASP A 236 -1.38 16.09 -9.29
CA ASP A 236 -2.36 16.01 -10.37
C ASP A 236 -2.15 14.78 -11.29
N TYR A 237 -1.39 13.81 -10.82
CA TYR A 237 -1.10 12.53 -11.46
C TYR A 237 -1.11 11.42 -10.41
N VAL A 238 -1.12 10.18 -10.89
CA VAL A 238 -1.22 9.00 -10.02
C VAL A 238 0.08 8.21 -10.09
N ILE A 239 0.53 7.75 -8.93
CA ILE A 239 1.66 6.85 -8.81
C ILE A 239 1.17 5.51 -8.26
N VAL A 240 1.59 4.41 -8.91
CA VAL A 240 1.39 3.05 -8.41
C VAL A 240 2.74 2.42 -8.14
N LYS A 241 2.95 1.97 -6.91
CA LYS A 241 4.11 1.16 -6.50
C LYS A 241 3.70 -0.30 -6.45
N ILE A 242 4.45 -1.18 -7.11
CA ILE A 242 4.28 -2.64 -6.99
C ILE A 242 5.56 -3.23 -6.40
N PRO A 243 5.46 -4.03 -5.32
CA PRO A 243 6.61 -4.71 -4.75
C PRO A 243 7.21 -5.76 -5.70
N ARG A 244 8.50 -6.05 -5.53
CA ARG A 244 9.21 -7.10 -6.24
C ARG A 244 9.71 -8.15 -5.24
N TRP A 245 9.47 -9.42 -5.56
CA TRP A 245 9.91 -10.57 -4.78
C TRP A 245 10.85 -11.45 -5.58
N ASN A 246 11.72 -12.17 -4.91
CA ASN A 246 12.68 -13.12 -5.53
C ASN A 246 12.25 -14.58 -5.32
N PHE A 247 10.96 -14.86 -5.30
CA PHE A 247 10.44 -16.23 -5.16
C PHE A 247 10.81 -17.15 -6.33
N ASP A 248 11.20 -16.59 -7.46
CA ASP A 248 11.77 -17.29 -8.60
C ASP A 248 13.18 -17.83 -8.32
N LYS A 249 13.93 -17.19 -7.42
CA LYS A 249 15.30 -17.58 -7.05
C LYS A 249 15.36 -18.50 -5.83
N PHE A 250 14.35 -18.46 -4.97
CA PHE A 250 14.30 -19.23 -3.73
C PHE A 250 13.22 -20.31 -3.83
N VAL A 251 13.62 -21.50 -4.29
CA VAL A 251 12.73 -22.66 -4.40
C VAL A 251 12.34 -23.12 -2.99
N GLY A 252 11.03 -23.30 -2.75
CA GLY A 252 10.50 -23.71 -1.44
C GLY A 252 10.20 -22.58 -0.47
N ALA A 253 10.47 -21.30 -0.82
CA ALA A 253 10.04 -20.17 -0.01
C ALA A 253 8.52 -20.07 0.04
N ASP A 254 7.97 -19.77 1.22
CA ASP A 254 6.55 -19.50 1.38
C ASP A 254 6.16 -18.22 0.64
N ARG A 255 5.28 -18.37 -0.36
CA ARG A 255 4.83 -17.30 -1.26
C ARG A 255 3.59 -16.57 -0.76
N LYS A 256 2.97 -17.03 0.32
CA LYS A 256 1.80 -16.38 0.93
C LYS A 256 2.24 -15.07 1.59
N LEU A 257 1.59 -13.99 1.24
CA LEU A 257 1.79 -12.69 1.86
C LEU A 257 1.04 -12.62 3.20
N GLY A 258 1.53 -11.81 4.12
CA GLY A 258 0.96 -11.67 5.45
C GLY A 258 1.64 -10.53 6.22
N LEU A 259 1.64 -10.61 7.55
CA LEU A 259 2.19 -9.57 8.41
C LEU A 259 3.72 -9.41 8.31
N GLN A 260 4.42 -10.45 7.84
CA GLN A 260 5.88 -10.41 7.64
C GLN A 260 6.20 -9.94 6.23
N MET A 261 7.06 -8.92 6.12
CA MET A 261 7.55 -8.41 4.85
C MET A 261 8.46 -9.42 4.14
N LYS A 262 8.19 -9.71 2.87
CA LYS A 262 8.93 -10.64 2.01
C LYS A 262 9.49 -10.00 0.74
N SER A 263 9.08 -8.78 0.41
CA SER A 263 9.57 -8.06 -0.76
C SER A 263 11.03 -7.62 -0.61
N VAL A 264 11.75 -7.61 -1.73
CA VAL A 264 13.18 -7.23 -1.80
C VAL A 264 13.41 -5.91 -2.52
N GLY A 265 12.39 -5.39 -3.18
CA GLY A 265 12.44 -4.14 -3.93
C GLY A 265 11.05 -3.75 -4.40
N GLU A 266 10.99 -2.75 -5.26
CA GLU A 266 9.75 -2.19 -5.77
C GLU A 266 9.96 -1.50 -7.11
N VAL A 267 8.88 -1.39 -7.89
CA VAL A 267 8.80 -0.57 -9.09
C VAL A 267 7.75 0.51 -8.91
N MET A 268 7.84 1.56 -9.72
CA MET A 268 6.91 2.68 -9.67
C MET A 268 6.44 3.04 -11.08
N GLY A 269 5.13 3.03 -11.29
CA GLY A 269 4.49 3.56 -12.48
C GLY A 269 3.90 4.93 -12.20
N ILE A 270 4.04 5.87 -13.13
CA ILE A 270 3.47 7.21 -13.06
C ILE A 270 2.53 7.38 -14.26
N GLY A 271 1.30 7.81 -14.01
CA GLY A 271 0.29 8.02 -15.04
C GLY A 271 -0.63 9.19 -14.69
N ARG A 272 -1.41 9.64 -15.65
CA ARG A 272 -2.44 10.66 -15.43
C ARG A 272 -3.68 10.11 -14.72
N ASN A 273 -3.82 8.79 -14.75
CA ASN A 273 -4.86 8.05 -14.08
C ASN A 273 -4.29 6.75 -13.50
N PHE A 274 -5.08 6.09 -12.63
CA PHE A 274 -4.67 4.86 -11.95
C PHE A 274 -4.36 3.73 -12.95
N GLN A 275 -5.17 3.57 -13.99
CA GLN A 275 -5.02 2.47 -14.96
C GLN A 275 -3.70 2.59 -15.72
N GLU A 276 -3.35 3.80 -16.18
CA GLU A 276 -2.06 4.07 -16.84
C GLU A 276 -0.89 3.79 -15.91
N ALA A 277 -0.95 4.29 -14.67
CA ALA A 277 0.09 4.07 -13.68
C ALA A 277 0.26 2.58 -13.33
N LEU A 278 -0.85 1.85 -13.18
CA LEU A 278 -0.87 0.41 -12.90
C LEU A 278 -0.24 -0.39 -14.04
N GLN A 279 -0.65 -0.15 -15.28
CA GLN A 279 -0.11 -0.81 -16.46
C GLN A 279 1.41 -0.60 -16.58
N LYS A 280 1.88 0.65 -16.43
CA LYS A 280 3.30 1.00 -16.45
C LYS A 280 4.08 0.31 -15.32
N ALA A 281 3.52 0.25 -14.11
CA ALA A 281 4.13 -0.44 -12.98
C ALA A 281 4.25 -1.96 -13.25
N CYS A 282 3.20 -2.59 -13.80
CA CYS A 282 3.25 -4.01 -14.19
C CYS A 282 4.36 -4.29 -15.23
N GLN A 283 4.51 -3.42 -16.24
CA GLN A 283 5.59 -3.54 -17.23
C GLN A 283 6.98 -3.44 -16.59
N SER A 284 7.13 -2.54 -15.60
CA SER A 284 8.41 -2.28 -14.93
C SER A 284 8.87 -3.38 -13.97
N LEU A 285 8.00 -4.35 -13.63
CA LEU A 285 8.35 -5.49 -12.77
C LEU A 285 9.40 -6.44 -13.39
N GLU A 286 9.58 -6.40 -14.73
CA GLU A 286 10.49 -7.29 -15.47
C GLU A 286 10.26 -8.78 -15.23
N ILE A 287 8.98 -9.17 -15.05
CA ILE A 287 8.52 -10.56 -14.87
C ILE A 287 7.99 -11.16 -16.18
N ARG A 288 8.40 -10.61 -17.31
CA ARG A 288 7.96 -10.99 -18.66
C ARG A 288 6.46 -10.76 -18.93
N ARG A 289 5.81 -9.85 -18.17
CA ARG A 289 4.45 -9.36 -18.46
C ARG A 289 4.56 -8.06 -19.25
N ASN A 290 3.58 -7.82 -20.13
CA ASN A 290 3.53 -6.63 -20.98
C ASN A 290 2.68 -5.50 -20.37
N GLY A 291 2.04 -5.77 -19.27
CA GLY A 291 1.13 -4.96 -18.49
C GLY A 291 0.38 -5.82 -17.50
N LEU A 292 -0.85 -5.45 -17.14
CA LEU A 292 -1.67 -6.22 -16.20
C LEU A 292 -2.14 -7.56 -16.79
N GLY A 293 -2.46 -7.58 -18.09
CA GLY A 293 -2.93 -8.77 -18.82
C GLY A 293 -2.78 -8.56 -20.32
N ALA A 294 -3.60 -9.22 -21.13
CA ALA A 294 -3.57 -9.23 -22.59
C ALA A 294 -2.19 -9.64 -23.14
N ASP A 295 -1.63 -10.73 -22.62
CA ASP A 295 -0.30 -11.22 -22.99
C ASP A 295 -0.23 -12.77 -23.15
N GLY A 296 -1.37 -13.44 -23.13
CA GLY A 296 -1.48 -14.89 -23.31
C GLY A 296 -0.98 -15.73 -22.13
N LYS A 297 -0.89 -15.15 -20.94
CA LYS A 297 -0.41 -15.81 -19.71
C LYS A 297 -1.49 -15.89 -18.63
N GLU A 298 -2.72 -15.67 -19.04
CA GLU A 298 -3.87 -15.69 -18.16
C GLU A 298 -4.13 -17.10 -17.61
N LEU A 299 -4.40 -17.19 -16.32
CA LEU A 299 -4.81 -18.43 -15.67
C LEU A 299 -6.30 -18.67 -15.95
N THR A 300 -6.63 -19.86 -16.47
CA THR A 300 -8.00 -20.21 -16.91
C THR A 300 -8.73 -21.19 -15.99
N LYS A 301 -8.07 -21.68 -14.93
CA LYS A 301 -8.65 -22.64 -14.00
C LYS A 301 -9.35 -21.92 -12.84
N GLN A 302 -10.67 -21.96 -12.84
CA GLN A 302 -11.50 -21.25 -11.86
C GLN A 302 -11.18 -21.63 -10.40
N GLU A 303 -10.98 -22.91 -10.09
CA GLU A 303 -10.67 -23.34 -8.72
C GLU A 303 -9.33 -22.79 -8.22
N GLU A 304 -8.33 -22.73 -9.10
CA GLU A 304 -7.01 -22.20 -8.79
C GLU A 304 -7.08 -20.68 -8.55
N LEU A 305 -7.86 -19.97 -9.37
CA LEU A 305 -8.12 -18.54 -9.21
C LEU A 305 -8.80 -18.25 -7.87
N LEU A 306 -9.89 -18.96 -7.53
CA LEU A 306 -10.61 -18.76 -6.27
C LEU A 306 -9.68 -18.96 -5.05
N ARG A 307 -8.88 -20.04 -5.04
CA ARG A 307 -7.89 -20.28 -3.97
C ARG A 307 -6.84 -19.16 -3.88
N SER A 308 -6.40 -18.64 -5.03
CA SER A 308 -5.41 -17.57 -5.11
C SER A 308 -5.97 -16.23 -4.62
N LEU A 309 -7.24 -15.95 -4.88
CA LEU A 309 -7.92 -14.74 -4.38
C LEU A 309 -8.10 -14.78 -2.86
N GLU A 310 -8.42 -15.95 -2.29
CA GLU A 310 -8.56 -16.14 -0.85
C GLU A 310 -7.21 -16.05 -0.11
N ASN A 311 -6.13 -16.51 -0.74
CA ASN A 311 -4.80 -16.55 -0.16
C ASN A 311 -3.88 -15.54 -0.86
N PRO A 312 -3.65 -14.35 -0.27
CA PRO A 312 -2.88 -13.31 -0.91
C PRO A 312 -1.46 -13.79 -1.24
N SER A 313 -1.06 -13.56 -2.47
CA SER A 313 0.26 -13.92 -3.00
C SER A 313 0.80 -12.81 -3.91
N TRP A 314 2.07 -12.89 -4.26
CA TRP A 314 2.75 -11.90 -5.08
C TRP A 314 2.11 -11.65 -6.46
N ASN A 315 1.38 -12.62 -7.00
CA ASN A 315 0.69 -12.56 -8.30
C ASN A 315 -0.82 -12.31 -8.19
N ARG A 316 -1.32 -12.00 -6.99
CA ARG A 316 -2.74 -11.77 -6.71
C ARG A 316 -3.38 -10.75 -7.65
N LEU A 317 -2.67 -9.67 -7.97
CA LEU A 317 -3.15 -8.65 -8.90
C LEU A 317 -3.51 -9.25 -10.27
N PHE A 318 -2.63 -10.08 -10.82
CA PHE A 318 -2.86 -10.73 -12.11
C PHE A 318 -4.01 -11.75 -12.03
N HIS A 319 -4.12 -12.46 -10.93
CA HIS A 319 -5.21 -13.43 -10.72
C HIS A 319 -6.58 -12.74 -10.54
N ILE A 320 -6.62 -11.51 -10.02
CA ILE A 320 -7.85 -10.69 -9.99
C ILE A 320 -8.30 -10.38 -11.43
N TYR A 321 -7.37 -9.94 -12.26
CA TYR A 321 -7.65 -9.69 -13.68
C TYR A 321 -8.11 -10.96 -14.39
N ASP A 322 -7.40 -12.08 -14.22
CA ASP A 322 -7.74 -13.36 -14.83
C ASP A 322 -9.13 -13.85 -14.39
N ALA A 323 -9.46 -13.70 -13.09
CA ALA A 323 -10.75 -14.06 -12.53
C ALA A 323 -11.90 -13.26 -13.16
N MET A 324 -11.70 -11.95 -13.36
CA MET A 324 -12.67 -11.09 -14.03
C MET A 324 -12.83 -11.46 -15.51
N LYS A 325 -11.75 -11.74 -16.23
CA LYS A 325 -11.78 -12.23 -17.62
C LYS A 325 -12.53 -13.56 -17.74
N LEU A 326 -12.42 -14.44 -16.76
CA LEU A 326 -13.15 -15.72 -16.71
C LEU A 326 -14.63 -15.57 -16.32
N GLY A 327 -15.07 -14.37 -15.92
CA GLY A 327 -16.46 -14.08 -15.55
C GLY A 327 -16.80 -14.38 -14.09
N ILE A 328 -15.80 -14.51 -13.19
CA ILE A 328 -16.04 -14.58 -11.75
C ILE A 328 -16.62 -13.25 -11.30
N SER A 329 -17.75 -13.29 -10.58
CA SER A 329 -18.48 -12.08 -10.23
C SER A 329 -17.68 -11.12 -9.34
N MET A 330 -17.87 -9.82 -9.55
CA MET A 330 -17.30 -8.76 -8.69
C MET A 330 -17.61 -9.01 -7.20
N LYS A 331 -18.83 -9.46 -6.88
CA LYS A 331 -19.23 -9.79 -5.51
C LYS A 331 -18.37 -10.90 -4.91
N THR A 332 -18.05 -11.92 -5.68
CA THR A 332 -17.16 -13.03 -5.25
C THR A 332 -15.75 -12.51 -5.01
N ILE A 333 -15.20 -11.74 -5.95
CA ILE A 333 -13.85 -11.17 -5.83
C ILE A 333 -13.76 -10.26 -4.60
N LEU A 334 -14.71 -9.36 -4.40
CA LEU A 334 -14.81 -8.51 -3.21
C LEU A 334 -14.83 -9.32 -1.91
N SER A 335 -15.66 -10.37 -1.87
CA SER A 335 -15.81 -11.18 -0.65
C SER A 335 -14.52 -11.92 -0.27
N LEU A 336 -13.75 -12.38 -1.26
CA LEU A 336 -12.50 -13.12 -1.05
C LEU A 336 -11.31 -12.20 -0.78
N THR A 337 -11.23 -11.06 -1.49
CA THR A 337 -10.05 -10.20 -1.44
C THR A 337 -10.14 -9.07 -0.44
N LYS A 338 -11.35 -8.59 -0.15
CA LYS A 338 -11.63 -7.36 0.63
C LYS A 338 -10.98 -6.10 0.06
N ILE A 339 -10.48 -6.15 -1.17
CA ILE A 339 -9.94 -4.99 -1.89
C ILE A 339 -11.07 -4.02 -2.18
N ASP A 340 -10.81 -2.71 -2.06
CA ASP A 340 -11.84 -1.70 -2.33
C ASP A 340 -12.42 -1.85 -3.74
N LYS A 341 -13.74 -1.73 -3.83
CA LYS A 341 -14.49 -1.88 -5.08
C LYS A 341 -14.00 -0.94 -6.17
N TRP A 342 -13.55 0.27 -5.80
CA TRP A 342 -13.07 1.25 -6.76
C TRP A 342 -11.89 0.72 -7.57
N PHE A 343 -10.92 0.08 -6.93
CA PHE A 343 -9.77 -0.52 -7.63
C PHE A 343 -10.19 -1.65 -8.56
N LEU A 344 -11.11 -2.47 -8.10
CA LEU A 344 -11.63 -3.59 -8.91
C LEU A 344 -12.40 -3.09 -10.14
N LEU A 345 -13.18 -2.00 -10.02
CA LEU A 345 -13.85 -1.35 -11.15
C LEU A 345 -12.83 -0.79 -12.15
N GLN A 346 -11.70 -0.25 -11.70
CA GLN A 346 -10.65 0.21 -12.61
C GLN A 346 -10.05 -0.92 -13.46
N ILE A 347 -9.94 -2.13 -12.88
CA ILE A 347 -9.49 -3.33 -13.61
C ILE A 347 -10.58 -3.81 -14.57
N GLU A 348 -11.85 -3.80 -14.15
CA GLU A 348 -12.99 -4.17 -14.99
C GLU A 348 -13.10 -3.27 -16.23
N GLU A 349 -12.91 -1.95 -16.08
CA GLU A 349 -12.88 -1.02 -17.20
C GLU A 349 -11.77 -1.33 -18.22
N LEU A 350 -10.59 -1.78 -17.76
CA LEU A 350 -9.53 -2.25 -18.66
C LEU A 350 -9.99 -3.46 -19.47
N ILE A 351 -10.62 -4.42 -18.82
CA ILE A 351 -11.12 -5.64 -19.48
C ILE A 351 -12.21 -5.31 -20.50
N GLU A 352 -13.11 -4.38 -20.19
CA GLU A 352 -14.14 -3.95 -21.16
C GLU A 352 -13.49 -3.25 -22.36
N LEU A 353 -12.44 -2.45 -22.15
CA LEU A 353 -11.70 -1.85 -23.26
C LEU A 353 -11.02 -2.92 -24.14
N GLU A 354 -10.49 -3.99 -23.55
CA GLU A 354 -9.92 -5.11 -24.31
C GLU A 354 -10.96 -5.79 -25.20
N LYS A 355 -12.16 -6.08 -24.66
CA LYS A 355 -13.28 -6.65 -25.42
C LYS A 355 -13.69 -5.76 -26.59
N GLU A 356 -13.57 -4.44 -26.43
CA GLU A 356 -13.85 -3.49 -27.51
C GLU A 356 -12.76 -3.54 -28.59
N ILE A 357 -11.49 -3.58 -28.20
CA ILE A 357 -10.35 -3.69 -29.12
C ILE A 357 -10.41 -4.98 -29.94
N GLU A 358 -10.74 -6.10 -29.31
CA GLU A 358 -10.82 -7.43 -29.94
C GLU A 358 -11.83 -7.53 -31.10
N LYS A 359 -12.75 -6.56 -31.22
CA LYS A 359 -13.71 -6.49 -32.36
C LYS A 359 -13.10 -6.00 -33.66
N TYR A 360 -11.86 -5.54 -33.67
CA TYR A 360 -11.20 -4.90 -34.81
C TYR A 360 -9.95 -5.68 -35.23
N GLU A 361 -9.53 -5.37 -36.45
CA GLU A 361 -8.20 -5.71 -36.96
C GLU A 361 -7.31 -4.44 -36.90
N VAL A 362 -5.99 -4.60 -37.01
CA VAL A 362 -5.05 -3.47 -36.98
C VAL A 362 -5.32 -2.44 -38.07
N GLY A 363 -5.85 -2.88 -39.21
CA GLY A 363 -6.23 -1.98 -40.34
C GLY A 363 -7.47 -1.13 -40.08
N THR A 364 -8.42 -1.63 -39.28
CA THR A 364 -9.75 -1.06 -39.08
C THR A 364 -9.99 -0.42 -37.71
N ILE A 365 -9.08 -0.61 -36.73
CA ILE A 365 -9.24 -0.02 -35.41
C ILE A 365 -9.39 1.52 -35.48
N PRO A 366 -10.42 2.09 -34.81
CA PRO A 366 -10.60 3.56 -34.81
C PRO A 366 -9.46 4.25 -34.05
N ALA A 367 -9.07 5.43 -34.57
CA ALA A 367 -8.03 6.25 -33.96
C ALA A 367 -8.38 6.67 -32.51
N SER A 368 -9.66 6.91 -32.21
CA SER A 368 -10.15 7.20 -30.87
C SER A 368 -9.91 6.03 -29.91
N LEU A 369 -10.23 4.80 -30.32
CA LEU A 369 -10.04 3.60 -29.52
C LEU A 369 -8.55 3.32 -29.27
N MET A 370 -7.71 3.44 -30.32
CA MET A 370 -6.26 3.34 -30.20
C MET A 370 -5.70 4.37 -29.21
N ARG A 371 -6.17 5.61 -29.26
CA ARG A 371 -5.78 6.68 -28.34
C ARG A 371 -6.19 6.34 -26.91
N THR A 372 -7.43 5.94 -26.69
CA THR A 372 -7.93 5.52 -25.36
C THR A 372 -7.09 4.38 -24.78
N ALA A 373 -6.75 3.37 -25.59
CA ALA A 373 -5.89 2.28 -25.14
C ALA A 373 -4.51 2.80 -24.68
N LYS A 374 -3.92 3.74 -25.42
CA LYS A 374 -2.64 4.35 -25.02
C LYS A 374 -2.76 5.19 -23.76
N GLU A 375 -3.81 5.97 -23.58
CA GLU A 375 -4.10 6.78 -22.40
C GLU A 375 -4.38 5.91 -21.14
N LYS A 376 -4.85 4.68 -21.34
CA LYS A 376 -5.03 3.67 -20.28
C LYS A 376 -3.76 2.83 -20.03
N GLY A 377 -2.63 3.15 -20.69
CA GLY A 377 -1.32 2.54 -20.43
C GLY A 377 -1.02 1.25 -21.19
N TYR A 378 -1.84 0.83 -22.14
CA TYR A 378 -1.57 -0.38 -22.93
C TYR A 378 -0.29 -0.24 -23.76
N ALA A 379 0.60 -1.25 -23.64
CA ALA A 379 1.75 -1.38 -24.51
C ALA A 379 1.32 -1.76 -25.94
N ASP A 380 2.11 -1.38 -26.95
CA ASP A 380 1.84 -1.77 -28.34
C ASP A 380 1.78 -3.30 -28.47
N ARG A 381 2.55 -4.04 -27.64
CA ARG A 381 2.54 -5.50 -27.58
C ARG A 381 1.23 -6.09 -27.04
N GLN A 382 0.60 -5.46 -26.04
CA GLN A 382 -0.72 -5.89 -25.57
C GLN A 382 -1.79 -5.66 -26.61
N ILE A 383 -1.79 -4.49 -27.24
CA ILE A 383 -2.72 -4.17 -28.34
C ILE A 383 -2.52 -5.14 -29.50
N ALA A 384 -1.28 -5.50 -29.84
CA ALA A 384 -0.96 -6.47 -30.88
C ALA A 384 -1.51 -7.86 -30.54
N HIS A 385 -1.43 -8.28 -29.28
CA HIS A 385 -2.03 -9.54 -28.81
C HIS A 385 -3.55 -9.55 -29.00
N LEU A 386 -4.24 -8.47 -28.60
CA LEU A 386 -5.70 -8.32 -28.75
C LEU A 386 -6.15 -8.28 -30.23
N LEU A 387 -5.37 -7.63 -31.10
CA LEU A 387 -5.65 -7.53 -32.52
C LEU A 387 -5.12 -8.72 -33.34
N ASN A 388 -4.48 -9.70 -32.68
CA ASN A 388 -3.85 -10.85 -33.31
C ASN A 388 -2.89 -10.46 -34.46
N CYS A 389 -2.00 -9.51 -34.23
CA CYS A 389 -1.04 -8.97 -35.21
C CYS A 389 0.34 -8.76 -34.58
N LEU A 390 1.31 -8.28 -35.35
CA LEU A 390 2.65 -7.98 -34.86
C LEU A 390 2.69 -6.63 -34.13
N GLU A 391 3.52 -6.51 -33.10
CA GLU A 391 3.77 -5.25 -32.39
C GLU A 391 4.21 -4.13 -33.33
N SER A 392 5.02 -4.45 -34.36
CA SER A 392 5.47 -3.49 -35.36
C SER A 392 4.33 -2.92 -36.22
N GLU A 393 3.28 -3.70 -36.45
CA GLU A 393 2.09 -3.26 -37.20
C GLU A 393 1.27 -2.26 -36.37
N VAL A 394 1.08 -2.53 -35.06
CA VAL A 394 0.45 -1.58 -34.13
C VAL A 394 1.24 -0.31 -34.03
N HIS A 395 2.57 -0.39 -33.90
CA HIS A 395 3.45 0.76 -33.86
C HIS A 395 3.31 1.63 -35.11
N LYS A 396 3.34 1.01 -36.31
CA LYS A 396 3.17 1.68 -37.57
C LYS A 396 1.81 2.37 -37.66
N LYS A 397 0.73 1.64 -37.38
CA LYS A 397 -0.64 2.16 -37.46
C LYS A 397 -0.85 3.35 -36.51
N ARG A 398 -0.36 3.23 -35.25
CA ARG A 398 -0.43 4.31 -34.28
C ARG A 398 0.30 5.57 -34.72
N LYS A 399 1.47 5.44 -35.37
CA LYS A 399 2.23 6.57 -35.91
C LYS A 399 1.48 7.22 -37.08
N GLU A 400 0.87 6.44 -37.98
CA GLU A 400 0.01 6.94 -39.07
C GLU A 400 -1.18 7.74 -38.54
N MET A 401 -1.73 7.36 -37.38
CA MET A 401 -2.82 8.09 -36.70
C MET A 401 -2.33 9.33 -35.91
N GLY A 402 -1.04 9.63 -35.89
CA GLY A 402 -0.47 10.72 -35.10
C GLY A 402 -0.54 10.49 -33.58
N ILE A 403 -0.68 9.23 -33.16
CA ILE A 403 -0.75 8.87 -31.74
C ILE A 403 0.67 8.51 -31.25
N ASN A 404 1.24 9.37 -30.42
CA ASN A 404 2.53 9.15 -29.81
C ASN A 404 2.41 8.31 -28.52
N ARG A 405 3.54 7.79 -28.08
CA ARG A 405 3.65 7.19 -26.75
C ARG A 405 3.46 8.28 -25.69
N VAL A 406 2.66 8.02 -24.70
CA VAL A 406 2.44 8.92 -23.56
C VAL A 406 3.53 8.73 -22.52
#